data_0a0bd07283e0a5eff937b75aa640d902
#
_entry.id   0a0bd07283e0a5eff937b75aa640d902
#
_cell.length_a   1.000
_cell.length_b   1.000
_cell.length_c   1.000
_cell.angle_alpha   90.00
_cell.angle_beta   90.00
_cell.angle_gamma   90.00
#
_symmetry.space_group_name_H-M   'P 1'
#
loop_
_entity.id
_entity.type
_entity.pdbx_description
1 polymer ?
#
loop_
_entity_poly.entity_id
_entity_poly.type
_entity_poly.pdbx_seq_one_letter_code
_entity_poly.pdbx_strand_id
1 'polypeptide(L)'
;MFQEEAQAKRAPRMPLVELFRDYKADVVRIVLMALVSAVSTIFAVYALSYAANTMGIARSTMLWVAILTNVVALAAIPLWAILADRIGRKPVFILGAIVPGLLMFPYLWAIGQGNIPLVFVFGILMSGVAYSASNGVWPAFYGEMFSTKVRLSGMAVGTQLGFALGGFAPTIATALQGTGDMAWMPVAVFTLAACVVASIAALTARETYRTPMRELGRRQA
;
A
#
# COMPACT_ATOMS: atom_id res chain seq x y z
N MET A 1 34.95 8.55 33.89
CA MET A 1 34.22 7.44 34.60
C MET A 1 32.87 7.88 35.18
N PHE A 2 32.81 8.80 36.17
CA PHE A 2 31.51 9.17 36.79
C PHE A 2 30.54 9.92 35.88
N GLN A 3 30.97 10.58 34.82
CA GLN A 3 30.07 11.25 33.85
C GLN A 3 29.52 10.31 32.78
N GLU A 4 30.17 9.21 32.47
CA GLU A 4 29.67 8.18 31.55
C GLU A 4 28.61 7.31 32.23
N GLU A 5 28.73 7.03 33.54
CA GLU A 5 27.69 6.32 34.28
C GLU A 5 26.42 7.16 34.51
N ALA A 6 26.53 8.49 34.57
CA ALA A 6 25.38 9.38 34.68
C ALA A 6 24.57 9.48 33.35
N GLN A 7 25.22 9.28 32.20
CA GLN A 7 24.54 9.19 30.90
C GLN A 7 23.85 7.83 30.69
N ALA A 8 24.36 6.76 31.27
CA ALA A 8 23.76 5.43 31.23
C ALA A 8 22.46 5.29 32.07
N LYS A 9 22.20 6.20 33.01
CA LYS A 9 21.01 6.17 33.91
C LYS A 9 19.79 6.93 33.42
N ARG A 10 19.75 7.46 32.21
CA ARG A 10 18.47 7.84 31.59
C ARG A 10 17.77 6.56 31.19
N ALA A 11 16.79 6.13 32.01
CA ALA A 11 15.91 5.03 31.69
C ALA A 11 15.46 5.15 30.23
N PRO A 12 15.59 4.10 29.41
CA PRO A 12 15.20 4.17 28.01
C PRO A 12 13.72 4.53 27.99
N ARG A 13 13.39 5.75 27.55
CA ARG A 13 12.00 6.15 27.37
C ARG A 13 11.39 5.09 26.45
N MET A 14 10.24 4.54 26.87
CA MET A 14 9.56 3.52 26.06
C MET A 14 9.41 4.05 24.63
N PRO A 15 9.87 3.31 23.62
CA PRO A 15 9.85 3.78 22.22
C PRO A 15 8.47 4.23 21.76
N LEU A 16 7.41 3.65 22.31
CA LEU A 16 6.02 3.99 22.02
C LEU A 16 5.63 5.39 22.54
N VAL A 17 6.12 5.81 23.72
CA VAL A 17 5.82 7.15 24.26
C VAL A 17 6.48 8.22 23.39
N GLU A 18 7.73 8.03 22.99
CA GLU A 18 8.46 8.91 22.10
C GLU A 18 7.77 8.96 20.72
N LEU A 19 7.30 7.81 20.22
CA LEU A 19 6.60 7.70 18.95
C LEU A 19 5.34 8.58 18.91
N PHE A 20 4.44 8.40 19.89
CA PHE A 20 3.16 9.12 19.90
C PHE A 20 3.30 10.60 20.31
N ARG A 21 4.39 10.96 21.00
CA ARG A 21 4.68 12.35 21.32
C ARG A 21 5.26 13.11 20.12
N ASP A 22 6.28 12.53 19.48
CA ASP A 22 7.12 13.28 18.53
C ASP A 22 6.85 12.92 17.06
N TYR A 23 6.26 11.75 16.77
CA TYR A 23 6.05 11.24 15.41
C TYR A 23 4.58 10.94 15.08
N LYS A 24 3.62 11.45 15.84
CA LYS A 24 2.20 11.19 15.61
C LYS A 24 1.72 11.49 14.18
N ALA A 25 2.23 12.58 13.59
CA ALA A 25 1.87 12.95 12.22
C ALA A 25 2.41 11.94 11.19
N ASP A 26 3.61 11.41 11.42
CA ASP A 26 4.22 10.43 10.51
C ASP A 26 3.52 9.06 10.65
N VAL A 27 3.10 8.68 11.86
CA VAL A 27 2.26 7.49 12.07
C VAL A 27 0.94 7.62 11.31
N VAL A 28 0.23 8.75 11.43
CA VAL A 28 -1.02 8.99 10.70
C VAL A 28 -0.79 8.97 9.18
N ARG A 29 0.29 9.56 8.69
CA ARG A 29 0.65 9.48 7.27
C ARG A 29 0.81 8.04 6.80
N ILE A 30 1.53 7.21 7.56
CA ILE A 30 1.73 5.80 7.20
C ILE A 30 0.41 5.04 7.23
N VAL A 31 -0.46 5.26 8.22
CA VAL A 31 -1.79 4.65 8.26
C VAL A 31 -2.58 4.97 6.99
N LEU A 32 -2.59 6.25 6.58
CA LEU A 32 -3.29 6.68 5.37
C LEU A 32 -2.63 6.14 4.09
N MET A 33 -1.30 6.14 4.03
CA MET A 33 -0.56 5.58 2.89
C MET A 33 -0.79 4.06 2.76
N ALA A 34 -0.89 3.35 3.87
CA ALA A 34 -1.13 1.91 3.89
C ALA A 34 -2.55 1.52 3.40
N LEU A 35 -3.49 2.47 3.26
CA LEU A 35 -4.78 2.24 2.61
C LEU A 35 -4.66 1.78 1.15
N VAL A 36 -3.51 1.99 0.51
CA VAL A 36 -3.22 1.41 -0.81
C VAL A 36 -3.36 -0.12 -0.80
N SER A 37 -3.25 -0.78 0.35
CA SER A 37 -3.49 -2.22 0.52
C SER A 37 -4.93 -2.65 0.17
N ALA A 38 -5.89 -1.73 0.14
CA ALA A 38 -7.23 -1.99 -0.37
C ALA A 38 -7.22 -2.57 -1.80
N VAL A 39 -6.26 -2.16 -2.64
CA VAL A 39 -6.10 -2.72 -4.00
C VAL A 39 -5.89 -4.24 -3.94
N SER A 40 -4.94 -4.70 -3.11
CA SER A 40 -4.60 -6.12 -3.00
C SER A 40 -5.72 -6.93 -2.36
N THR A 41 -6.39 -6.41 -1.34
CA THR A 41 -7.48 -7.11 -0.65
C THR A 41 -8.73 -7.19 -1.52
N ILE A 42 -9.06 -6.13 -2.27
CA ILE A 42 -10.15 -6.16 -3.25
C ILE A 42 -9.82 -7.11 -4.41
N PHE A 43 -8.60 -7.09 -4.92
CA PHE A 43 -8.14 -8.04 -5.95
C PHE A 43 -8.23 -9.50 -5.49
N ALA A 44 -7.71 -9.80 -4.29
CA ALA A 44 -7.61 -11.18 -3.82
C ALA A 44 -8.94 -11.76 -3.30
N VAL A 45 -9.79 -10.93 -2.71
CA VAL A 45 -11.01 -11.39 -2.01
C VAL A 45 -12.28 -10.98 -2.77
N TYR A 46 -12.50 -9.68 -2.96
CA TYR A 46 -13.73 -9.22 -3.59
C TYR A 46 -13.83 -9.65 -5.05
N ALA A 47 -12.81 -9.41 -5.86
CA ALA A 47 -12.85 -9.74 -7.29
C ALA A 47 -12.98 -11.25 -7.54
N LEU A 48 -12.33 -12.09 -6.71
CA LEU A 48 -12.50 -13.55 -6.76
C LEU A 48 -13.96 -13.93 -6.44
N SER A 49 -14.54 -13.35 -5.39
CA SER A 49 -15.93 -13.61 -4.99
C SER A 49 -16.93 -13.14 -6.05
N TYR A 50 -16.75 -11.92 -6.55
CA TYR A 50 -17.58 -11.34 -7.59
C TYR A 50 -17.54 -12.15 -8.89
N ALA A 51 -16.34 -12.54 -9.35
CA ALA A 51 -16.17 -13.37 -10.52
C ALA A 51 -16.83 -14.76 -10.38
N ALA A 52 -16.63 -15.42 -9.24
CA ALA A 52 -17.12 -16.79 -9.05
C ALA A 52 -18.62 -16.85 -8.73
N ASN A 53 -19.10 -15.98 -7.85
CA ASN A 53 -20.46 -16.10 -7.31
C ASN A 53 -21.48 -15.28 -8.13
N THR A 54 -21.06 -14.18 -8.78
CA THR A 54 -21.98 -13.31 -9.53
C THR A 54 -21.87 -13.55 -11.03
N MET A 55 -20.63 -13.69 -11.54
CA MET A 55 -20.38 -13.79 -12.99
C MET A 55 -20.20 -15.24 -13.47
N GLY A 56 -20.18 -16.24 -12.57
CA GLY A 56 -20.04 -17.65 -12.94
C GLY A 56 -18.66 -18.04 -13.51
N ILE A 57 -17.65 -17.18 -13.35
CA ILE A 57 -16.28 -17.48 -13.79
C ILE A 57 -15.68 -18.54 -12.85
N ALA A 58 -15.06 -19.58 -13.42
CA ALA A 58 -14.46 -20.64 -12.62
C ALA A 58 -13.43 -20.06 -11.63
N ARG A 59 -13.54 -20.47 -10.35
CA ARG A 59 -12.63 -20.03 -9.29
C ARG A 59 -11.16 -20.32 -9.60
N SER A 60 -10.91 -21.47 -10.26
CA SER A 60 -9.58 -21.85 -10.73
C SER A 60 -8.97 -20.83 -11.71
N THR A 61 -9.78 -20.25 -12.60
CA THR A 61 -9.33 -19.18 -13.53
C THR A 61 -8.81 -17.98 -12.74
N MET A 62 -9.57 -17.50 -11.76
CA MET A 62 -9.17 -16.36 -10.93
C MET A 62 -7.92 -16.66 -10.08
N LEU A 63 -7.75 -17.90 -9.62
CA LEU A 63 -6.54 -18.33 -8.93
C LEU A 63 -5.32 -18.30 -9.85
N TRP A 64 -5.47 -18.70 -11.14
CA TRP A 64 -4.40 -18.57 -12.12
C TRP A 64 -4.03 -17.12 -12.40
N VAL A 65 -5.02 -16.21 -12.47
CA VAL A 65 -4.73 -14.76 -12.55
C VAL A 65 -3.88 -14.31 -11.38
N ALA A 66 -4.23 -14.71 -10.14
CA ALA A 66 -3.46 -14.36 -8.95
C ALA A 66 -2.04 -14.95 -8.97
N ILE A 67 -1.87 -16.21 -9.38
CA ILE A 67 -0.55 -16.87 -9.49
C ILE A 67 0.34 -16.11 -10.47
N LEU A 68 -0.14 -15.87 -11.70
CA LEU A 68 0.64 -15.18 -12.74
C LEU A 68 0.97 -13.74 -12.33
N THR A 69 0.02 -13.06 -11.71
CA THR A 69 0.23 -11.73 -11.15
C THR A 69 1.39 -11.71 -10.13
N ASN A 70 1.44 -12.68 -9.21
CA ASN A 70 2.52 -12.78 -8.23
C ASN A 70 3.86 -13.17 -8.87
N VAL A 71 3.87 -14.02 -9.90
CA VAL A 71 5.09 -14.34 -10.65
C VAL A 71 5.67 -13.09 -11.31
N VAL A 72 4.82 -12.25 -11.92
CA VAL A 72 5.26 -10.96 -12.50
C VAL A 72 5.74 -10.01 -11.40
N ALA A 73 5.08 -9.97 -10.26
CA ALA A 73 5.45 -9.12 -9.13
C ALA A 73 6.85 -9.45 -8.58
N LEU A 74 7.29 -10.73 -8.61
CA LEU A 74 8.64 -11.13 -8.20
C LEU A 74 9.74 -10.37 -8.98
N ALA A 75 9.51 -10.09 -10.25
CA ALA A 75 10.45 -9.30 -11.06
C ALA A 75 10.17 -7.79 -10.96
N ALA A 76 8.90 -7.40 -10.91
CA ALA A 76 8.50 -5.99 -10.91
C ALA A 76 8.91 -5.27 -9.62
N ILE A 77 8.76 -5.89 -8.43
CA ILE A 77 9.08 -5.28 -7.13
C ILE A 77 10.54 -4.79 -7.07
N PRO A 78 11.57 -5.61 -7.34
CA PRO A 78 12.95 -5.14 -7.30
C PRO A 78 13.26 -4.09 -8.37
N LEU A 79 12.64 -4.16 -9.55
CA LEU A 79 12.82 -3.14 -10.58
C LEU A 79 12.28 -1.78 -10.13
N TRP A 80 11.10 -1.76 -9.52
CA TRP A 80 10.52 -0.55 -8.93
C TRP A 80 11.35 0.00 -7.77
N ALA A 81 11.92 -0.88 -6.91
CA ALA A 81 12.81 -0.47 -5.83
C ALA A 81 14.07 0.22 -6.38
N ILE A 82 14.72 -0.36 -7.39
CA ILE A 82 15.88 0.24 -8.08
C ILE A 82 15.50 1.60 -8.70
N LEU A 83 14.34 1.69 -9.32
CA LEU A 83 13.87 2.95 -9.90
C LEU A 83 13.64 4.01 -8.81
N ALA A 84 13.03 3.62 -7.68
CA ALA A 84 12.79 4.51 -6.55
C ALA A 84 14.10 5.04 -5.92
N ASP A 85 15.17 4.27 -5.96
CA ASP A 85 16.49 4.72 -5.53
C ASP A 85 17.10 5.81 -6.44
N ARG A 86 16.63 5.89 -7.70
CA ARG A 86 17.11 6.87 -8.69
C ARG A 86 16.25 8.14 -8.74
N ILE A 87 14.93 8.00 -8.75
CA ILE A 87 14.00 9.11 -8.97
C ILE A 87 13.26 9.58 -7.70
N GLY A 88 13.42 8.83 -6.60
CA GLY A 88 12.80 9.14 -5.31
C GLY A 88 11.71 8.15 -4.90
N ARG A 89 11.47 8.06 -3.59
CA ARG A 89 10.48 7.14 -3.00
C ARG A 89 9.05 7.60 -3.29
N LYS A 90 8.81 8.90 -3.14
CA LYS A 90 7.49 9.50 -3.24
C LYS A 90 6.85 9.35 -4.62
N PRO A 91 7.50 9.69 -5.76
CA PRO A 91 6.89 9.58 -7.07
C PRO A 91 6.55 8.13 -7.43
N VAL A 92 7.43 7.17 -7.08
CA VAL A 92 7.19 5.76 -7.35
C VAL A 92 6.04 5.21 -6.51
N PHE A 93 5.94 5.61 -5.23
CA PHE A 93 4.83 5.21 -4.38
C PHE A 93 3.48 5.76 -4.90
N ILE A 94 3.42 7.03 -5.29
CA ILE A 94 2.21 7.66 -5.82
C ILE A 94 1.77 6.99 -7.12
N LEU A 95 2.71 6.69 -8.03
CA LEU A 95 2.42 5.94 -9.24
C LEU A 95 1.86 4.55 -8.89
N GLY A 96 2.50 3.85 -7.94
CA GLY A 96 2.07 2.53 -7.45
C GLY A 96 0.75 2.55 -6.65
N ALA A 97 0.22 3.71 -6.31
CA ALA A 97 -1.10 3.87 -5.73
C ALA A 97 -2.15 4.26 -6.78
N ILE A 98 -1.91 5.32 -7.56
CA ILE A 98 -2.91 5.86 -8.50
C ILE A 98 -3.15 4.93 -9.68
N VAL A 99 -2.10 4.38 -10.29
CA VAL A 99 -2.27 3.55 -11.51
C VAL A 99 -3.07 2.27 -11.22
N PRO A 100 -2.81 1.50 -10.14
CA PRO A 100 -3.68 0.36 -9.80
C PRO A 100 -5.12 0.77 -9.49
N GLY A 101 -5.33 1.91 -8.81
CA GLY A 101 -6.66 2.45 -8.56
C GLY A 101 -7.44 2.73 -9.85
N LEU A 102 -6.78 3.29 -10.87
CA LEU A 102 -7.37 3.50 -12.20
C LEU A 102 -7.58 2.19 -12.95
N LEU A 103 -6.63 1.26 -12.89
CA LEU A 103 -6.74 -0.05 -13.55
C LEU A 103 -7.80 -0.97 -12.91
N MET A 104 -8.27 -0.66 -11.71
CA MET A 104 -9.38 -1.37 -11.09
C MET A 104 -10.67 -1.28 -11.93
N PHE A 105 -10.90 -0.17 -12.62
CA PHE A 105 -12.07 0.01 -13.49
C PHE A 105 -12.09 -0.99 -14.64
N PRO A 106 -11.10 -1.02 -15.55
CA PRO A 106 -11.11 -1.99 -16.63
C PRO A 106 -10.96 -3.44 -16.14
N TYR A 107 -10.33 -3.68 -14.99
CA TYR A 107 -10.23 -5.01 -14.41
C TYR A 107 -11.61 -5.56 -13.99
N LEU A 108 -12.36 -4.81 -13.17
CA LEU A 108 -13.70 -5.21 -12.73
C LEU A 108 -14.70 -5.22 -13.88
N TRP A 109 -14.56 -4.30 -14.83
CA TRP A 109 -15.35 -4.32 -16.06
C TRP A 109 -15.12 -5.61 -16.87
N ALA A 110 -13.86 -6.02 -17.05
CA ALA A 110 -13.53 -7.26 -17.77
C ALA A 110 -14.14 -8.51 -17.08
N ILE A 111 -14.16 -8.53 -15.73
CA ILE A 111 -14.86 -9.57 -14.97
C ILE A 111 -16.35 -9.50 -15.25
N GLY A 112 -16.97 -8.31 -15.21
CA GLY A 112 -18.39 -8.11 -15.46
C GLY A 112 -18.83 -8.53 -16.88
N GLN A 113 -17.91 -8.47 -17.88
CA GLN A 113 -18.16 -8.96 -19.24
C GLN A 113 -17.80 -10.46 -19.42
N GLY A 114 -17.31 -11.13 -18.40
CA GLY A 114 -16.81 -12.51 -18.55
C GLY A 114 -15.63 -12.68 -19.50
N ASN A 115 -14.91 -11.59 -19.82
CA ASN A 115 -13.82 -11.59 -20.77
C ASN A 115 -12.50 -12.05 -20.12
N ILE A 116 -12.29 -13.35 -20.09
CA ILE A 116 -11.14 -13.98 -19.42
C ILE A 116 -9.78 -13.41 -19.88
N PRO A 117 -9.48 -13.28 -21.20
CA PRO A 117 -8.22 -12.66 -21.64
C PRO A 117 -7.97 -11.28 -21.04
N LEU A 118 -8.97 -10.41 -21.00
CA LEU A 118 -8.83 -9.07 -20.43
C LEU A 118 -8.69 -9.10 -18.90
N VAL A 119 -9.31 -10.06 -18.22
CA VAL A 119 -9.11 -10.26 -16.77
C VAL A 119 -7.65 -10.58 -16.46
N PHE A 120 -7.01 -11.44 -17.25
CA PHE A 120 -5.57 -11.72 -17.11
C PHE A 120 -4.73 -10.48 -17.39
N VAL A 121 -4.95 -9.80 -18.49
CA VAL A 121 -4.17 -8.62 -18.89
C VAL A 121 -4.27 -7.53 -17.83
N PHE A 122 -5.49 -7.11 -17.45
CA PHE A 122 -5.67 -6.04 -16.49
C PHE A 122 -5.28 -6.47 -15.06
N GLY A 123 -5.48 -7.72 -14.68
CA GLY A 123 -5.03 -8.23 -13.39
C GLY A 123 -3.50 -8.19 -13.25
N ILE A 124 -2.77 -8.64 -14.27
CA ILE A 124 -1.30 -8.61 -14.30
C ILE A 124 -0.79 -7.16 -14.32
N LEU A 125 -1.34 -6.30 -15.18
CA LEU A 125 -0.92 -4.90 -15.26
C LEU A 125 -1.20 -4.15 -13.96
N MET A 126 -2.38 -4.35 -13.37
CA MET A 126 -2.81 -3.66 -12.16
C MET A 126 -2.01 -4.12 -10.94
N SER A 127 -2.05 -5.42 -10.64
CA SER A 127 -1.49 -5.95 -9.38
C SER A 127 -0.05 -6.44 -9.56
N GLY A 128 0.28 -7.08 -10.69
CA GLY A 128 1.62 -7.60 -10.97
C GLY A 128 2.64 -6.50 -11.27
N VAL A 129 2.25 -5.49 -12.04
CA VAL A 129 3.18 -4.42 -12.45
C VAL A 129 2.98 -3.15 -11.64
N ALA A 130 1.81 -2.53 -11.72
CA ALA A 130 1.61 -1.20 -11.17
C ALA A 130 1.60 -1.19 -9.63
N TYR A 131 0.86 -2.08 -8.97
CA TYR A 131 0.82 -2.17 -7.50
C TYR A 131 2.17 -2.60 -6.92
N SER A 132 2.98 -3.34 -7.67
CA SER A 132 4.35 -3.70 -7.27
C SER A 132 5.25 -2.48 -7.04
N ALA A 133 4.93 -1.32 -7.61
CA ALA A 133 5.68 -0.09 -7.36
C ALA A 133 5.53 0.38 -5.90
N SER A 134 4.31 0.38 -5.36
CA SER A 134 4.11 0.68 -3.94
C SER A 134 4.75 -0.38 -3.04
N ASN A 135 4.64 -1.67 -3.41
CA ASN A 135 5.23 -2.79 -2.66
C ASN A 135 6.76 -2.74 -2.60
N GLY A 136 7.42 -2.32 -3.67
CA GLY A 136 8.88 -2.18 -3.71
C GLY A 136 9.42 -1.03 -2.88
N VAL A 137 8.56 -0.05 -2.57
CA VAL A 137 9.01 1.22 -1.97
C VAL A 137 8.58 1.40 -0.52
N TRP A 138 7.37 0.94 -0.12
CA TRP A 138 6.82 1.25 1.20
C TRP A 138 7.72 0.89 2.38
N PRO A 139 8.51 -0.24 2.38
CA PRO A 139 9.32 -0.57 3.55
C PRO A 139 10.43 0.46 3.81
N ALA A 140 11.10 0.91 2.74
CA ALA A 140 12.12 1.95 2.84
C ALA A 140 11.47 3.32 3.15
N PHE A 141 10.46 3.71 2.39
CA PHE A 141 9.81 5.01 2.52
C PHE A 141 9.21 5.25 3.91
N TYR A 142 8.51 4.25 4.47
CA TYR A 142 7.95 4.37 5.83
C TYR A 142 9.03 4.36 6.91
N GLY A 143 10.05 3.51 6.75
CA GLY A 143 11.16 3.43 7.70
C GLY A 143 11.99 4.70 7.78
N GLU A 144 12.16 5.39 6.65
CA GLU A 144 12.93 6.62 6.56
C GLU A 144 12.26 7.84 7.23
N MET A 145 10.95 7.76 7.53
CA MET A 145 10.23 8.80 8.27
C MET A 145 10.62 8.89 9.75
N PHE A 146 11.21 7.83 10.31
CA PHE A 146 11.52 7.72 11.73
C PHE A 146 13.02 7.72 12.01
N SER A 147 13.40 8.25 13.19
CA SER A 147 14.73 8.05 13.72
C SER A 147 14.99 6.56 14.02
N THR A 148 16.26 6.16 14.03
CA THR A 148 16.67 4.76 14.24
C THR A 148 16.06 4.15 15.52
N LYS A 149 15.89 4.94 16.58
CA LYS A 149 15.37 4.47 17.89
C LYS A 149 13.94 3.99 17.83
N VAL A 150 13.06 4.67 17.07
CA VAL A 150 11.61 4.40 17.01
C VAL A 150 11.17 3.82 15.68
N ARG A 151 12.08 3.62 14.73
CA ARG A 151 11.79 3.19 13.36
C ARG A 151 10.93 1.92 13.30
N LEU A 152 11.37 0.86 13.96
CA LEU A 152 10.63 -0.42 13.96
C LEU A 152 9.25 -0.29 14.58
N SER A 153 9.14 0.40 15.72
CA SER A 153 7.85 0.61 16.38
C SER A 153 6.92 1.50 15.56
N GLY A 154 7.44 2.57 14.96
CA GLY A 154 6.68 3.48 14.12
C GLY A 154 6.14 2.81 12.86
N MET A 155 7.00 2.06 12.17
CA MET A 155 6.59 1.25 11.02
C MET A 155 5.54 0.22 11.42
N ALA A 156 5.79 -0.57 12.48
CA ALA A 156 4.87 -1.62 12.90
C ALA A 156 3.49 -1.06 13.25
N VAL A 157 3.42 -0.01 14.07
CA VAL A 157 2.14 0.60 14.45
C VAL A 157 1.42 1.20 13.24
N GLY A 158 2.13 2.00 12.43
CA GLY A 158 1.51 2.67 11.28
C GLY A 158 1.01 1.69 10.22
N THR A 159 1.84 0.69 9.85
CA THR A 159 1.46 -0.29 8.82
C THR A 159 0.36 -1.22 9.28
N GLN A 160 0.42 -1.74 10.52
CA GLN A 160 -0.59 -2.68 11.00
C GLN A 160 -1.96 -2.02 11.16
N LEU A 161 -2.02 -0.78 11.66
CA LEU A 161 -3.28 -0.02 11.69
C LEU A 161 -3.83 0.23 10.28
N GLY A 162 -2.97 0.64 9.34
CA GLY A 162 -3.39 0.87 7.97
C GLY A 162 -3.81 -0.41 7.25
N PHE A 163 -3.09 -1.51 7.43
CA PHE A 163 -3.45 -2.82 6.86
C PHE A 163 -4.73 -3.39 7.48
N ALA A 164 -4.95 -3.18 8.78
CA ALA A 164 -6.21 -3.55 9.41
C ALA A 164 -7.40 -2.80 8.77
N LEU A 165 -7.26 -1.48 8.54
CA LEU A 165 -8.27 -0.70 7.82
C LEU A 165 -8.47 -1.21 6.38
N GLY A 166 -7.37 -1.46 5.64
CA GLY A 166 -7.41 -2.03 4.30
C GLY A 166 -8.03 -3.43 4.25
N GLY A 167 -7.94 -4.20 5.33
CA GLY A 167 -8.56 -5.52 5.47
C GLY A 167 -10.09 -5.50 5.46
N PHE A 168 -10.71 -4.38 5.85
CA PHE A 168 -12.16 -4.19 5.74
C PHE A 168 -12.62 -3.84 4.32
N ALA A 169 -11.71 -3.50 3.41
CA ALA A 169 -12.06 -3.07 2.06
C ALA A 169 -12.94 -4.08 1.29
N PRO A 170 -12.75 -5.42 1.34
CA PRO A 170 -13.64 -6.36 0.66
C PRO A 170 -15.06 -6.35 1.24
N THR A 171 -15.22 -6.19 2.54
CA THR A 171 -16.54 -6.09 3.19
C THR A 171 -17.26 -4.82 2.76
N ILE A 172 -16.55 -3.69 2.76
CA ILE A 172 -17.09 -2.41 2.28
C ILE A 172 -17.42 -2.51 0.78
N ALA A 173 -16.54 -3.11 -0.02
CA ALA A 173 -16.76 -3.34 -1.44
C ALA A 173 -18.03 -4.15 -1.72
N THR A 174 -18.25 -5.22 -0.96
CA THR A 174 -19.47 -6.03 -1.08
C THR A 174 -20.72 -5.24 -0.71
N ALA A 175 -20.65 -4.40 0.32
CA ALA A 175 -21.76 -3.53 0.71
C ALA A 175 -22.05 -2.41 -0.30
N LEU A 176 -21.01 -1.93 -1.00
CA LEU A 176 -21.12 -0.90 -2.03
C LEU A 176 -21.50 -1.47 -3.40
N GLN A 177 -21.41 -2.79 -3.60
CA GLN A 177 -21.73 -3.42 -4.87
C GLN A 177 -23.14 -3.04 -5.30
N GLY A 178 -23.24 -2.45 -6.49
CA GLY A 178 -24.51 -2.04 -7.07
C GLY A 178 -25.28 -3.23 -7.67
N THR A 179 -26.28 -2.91 -8.47
CA THR A 179 -27.10 -3.88 -9.22
C THR A 179 -26.96 -3.63 -10.72
N GLY A 180 -27.19 -4.66 -11.55
CA GLY A 180 -27.11 -4.57 -13.01
C GLY A 180 -25.69 -4.56 -13.55
N ASP A 181 -25.54 -4.13 -14.79
CA ASP A 181 -24.28 -4.23 -15.57
C ASP A 181 -23.12 -3.41 -14.99
N MET A 182 -23.43 -2.39 -14.19
CA MET A 182 -22.46 -1.50 -13.56
C MET A 182 -22.26 -1.77 -12.07
N ALA A 183 -22.67 -2.95 -11.57
CA ALA A 183 -22.59 -3.33 -10.16
C ALA A 183 -21.19 -3.17 -9.53
N TRP A 184 -20.15 -3.32 -10.33
CA TRP A 184 -18.75 -3.19 -9.94
C TRP A 184 -18.24 -1.74 -9.82
N MET A 185 -18.93 -0.77 -10.43
CA MET A 185 -18.45 0.61 -10.53
C MET A 185 -18.23 1.29 -9.16
N PRO A 186 -19.15 1.21 -8.18
CA PRO A 186 -18.93 1.81 -6.86
C PRO A 186 -17.69 1.26 -6.15
N VAL A 187 -17.36 -0.02 -6.39
CA VAL A 187 -16.17 -0.66 -5.82
C VAL A 187 -14.88 -0.11 -6.44
N ALA A 188 -14.87 0.08 -7.76
CA ALA A 188 -13.74 0.70 -8.44
C ALA A 188 -13.51 2.15 -7.95
N VAL A 189 -14.59 2.93 -7.80
CA VAL A 189 -14.52 4.31 -7.26
C VAL A 189 -14.01 4.30 -5.81
N PHE A 190 -14.50 3.41 -4.96
CA PHE A 190 -14.02 3.27 -3.58
C PHE A 190 -12.52 2.95 -3.53
N THR A 191 -12.07 2.02 -4.38
CA THR A 191 -10.64 1.65 -4.46
C THR A 191 -9.80 2.84 -4.90
N LEU A 192 -10.23 3.56 -5.93
CA LEU A 192 -9.53 4.75 -6.40
C LEU A 192 -9.50 5.84 -5.30
N ALA A 193 -10.59 6.04 -4.57
CA ALA A 193 -10.63 7.00 -3.46
C ALA A 193 -9.60 6.65 -2.37
N ALA A 194 -9.48 5.37 -1.98
CA ALA A 194 -8.46 4.92 -1.05
C ALA A 194 -7.03 5.18 -1.58
N CYS A 195 -6.80 4.93 -2.87
CA CYS A 195 -5.52 5.22 -3.54
C CYS A 195 -5.20 6.73 -3.60
N VAL A 196 -6.20 7.57 -3.83
CA VAL A 196 -6.05 9.03 -3.81
C VAL A 196 -5.70 9.52 -2.39
N VAL A 197 -6.38 9.03 -1.36
CA VAL A 197 -6.05 9.34 0.04
C VAL A 197 -4.61 8.93 0.37
N ALA A 198 -4.20 7.72 -0.02
CA ALA A 198 -2.84 7.26 0.18
C ALA A 198 -1.80 8.14 -0.55
N SER A 199 -2.12 8.58 -1.76
CA SER A 199 -1.25 9.45 -2.56
C SER A 199 -1.14 10.86 -1.97
N ILE A 200 -2.25 11.44 -1.49
CA ILE A 200 -2.24 12.73 -0.78
C ILE A 200 -1.39 12.63 0.48
N ALA A 201 -1.54 11.55 1.27
CA ALA A 201 -0.70 11.33 2.44
C ALA A 201 0.78 11.24 2.06
N ALA A 202 1.13 10.54 0.97
CA ALA A 202 2.50 10.46 0.45
C ALA A 202 3.03 11.83 0.00
N LEU A 203 2.20 12.68 -0.60
CA LEU A 203 2.59 14.04 -0.99
C LEU A 203 2.99 14.90 0.22
N THR A 204 2.33 14.71 1.36
CA THR A 204 2.67 15.43 2.61
C THR A 204 3.90 14.86 3.33
N ALA A 205 4.34 13.66 2.99
CA ALA A 205 5.54 13.05 3.54
C ALA A 205 6.81 13.72 3.00
N ARG A 206 7.92 13.56 3.70
CA ARG A 206 9.22 14.06 3.23
C ARG A 206 9.80 13.09 2.20
N GLU A 207 10.47 13.64 1.18
CA GLU A 207 11.30 12.82 0.30
C GLU A 207 12.65 12.57 0.98
N THR A 208 13.08 11.30 1.00
CA THR A 208 14.21 10.86 1.85
C THR A 208 15.33 10.19 1.08
N TYR A 209 15.15 9.90 -0.22
CA TYR A 209 16.09 9.09 -1.00
C TYR A 209 17.55 9.63 -1.11
N ARG A 210 17.77 10.93 -0.83
CA ARG A 210 19.10 11.56 -0.78
C ARG A 210 19.56 11.90 0.63
N THR A 211 18.75 11.60 1.64
CA THR A 211 19.06 11.97 3.03
C THR A 211 19.97 10.90 3.65
N PRO A 212 21.14 11.27 4.21
CA PRO A 212 22.01 10.32 4.92
C PRO A 212 21.26 9.66 6.08
N MET A 213 21.51 8.36 6.32
CA MET A 213 20.84 7.59 7.40
C MET A 213 20.89 8.25 8.78
N ARG A 214 21.95 9.01 9.07
CA ARG A 214 22.15 9.71 10.35
C ARG A 214 21.21 10.90 10.56
N GLU A 215 20.63 11.41 9.49
CA GLU A 215 19.75 12.59 9.49
C GLU A 215 18.26 12.22 9.37
N LEU A 216 17.97 10.94 9.08
CA LEU A 216 16.61 10.43 8.98
C LEU A 216 15.85 10.60 10.31
N GLY A 217 14.61 11.07 10.23
CA GLY A 217 13.75 11.29 11.39
C GLY A 217 14.13 12.51 12.25
N ARG A 218 15.15 13.30 11.89
CA ARG A 218 15.42 14.58 12.54
C ARG A 218 14.43 15.63 12.01
N ARG A 219 13.69 16.26 12.91
CA ARG A 219 12.98 17.51 12.59
C ARG A 219 14.06 18.56 12.35
N GLN A 220 14.12 19.13 11.17
CA GLN A 220 14.77 20.42 11.01
C GLN A 220 13.94 21.41 11.83
N ALA A 221 14.58 22.03 12.82
CA ALA A 221 14.01 23.07 13.66
C ALA A 221 13.71 24.31 12.82
#